data_fa07fc3ee3a28f37a9e39cd74ab81b11
#
_entry.id   fa07fc3ee3a28f37a9e39cd74ab81b11
#
_cell.length_a   1.000
_cell.length_b   1.000
_cell.length_c   1.000
_cell.angle_alpha   90.00
_cell.angle_beta   90.00
_cell.angle_gamma   90.00
#
_symmetry.space_group_name_H-M   'P 1'
#
loop_
_entity.id
_entity.type
_entity.pdbx_description
1 polymer ?
#
loop_
_entity_poly.entity_id
_entity_poly.type
_entity_poly.pdbx_seq_one_letter_code
_entity_poly.pdbx_strand_id
1 'polypeptide(L)'
;SLEMIQEVAQQNPTFMSGTADLASSTKTNIAGEKTFSVENYDGRNLAFGIREFAMVAMMNGITLHTGIKVSAGGFLVFSDYFKGALRMACLMELPIILPLSHDSIAVGEDGPTHQPVEQLTMLRSMPNMRVFRPADAVEMASAWKLAVESTNNPTALILTRQNVTTMTATSYEGVCHGAYIVGK
;
A
#
# COMPACT_ATOMS: atom_id res chain seq x y z
N SER A 1 2.39 -2.17 -9.45
CA SER A 1 2.83 -2.13 -8.03
C SER A 1 3.94 -3.14 -7.71
N LEU A 2 3.86 -4.37 -8.21
CA LEU A 2 4.93 -5.37 -8.00
C LEU A 2 6.31 -4.82 -8.39
N GLU A 3 6.46 -4.29 -9.59
CA GLU A 3 7.73 -3.73 -10.08
C GLU A 3 8.26 -2.64 -9.14
N MET A 4 7.38 -1.78 -8.64
CA MET A 4 7.78 -0.72 -7.71
C MET A 4 8.26 -1.26 -6.36
N ILE A 5 7.67 -2.35 -5.86
CA ILE A 5 8.16 -3.00 -4.64
C ILE A 5 9.57 -3.55 -4.83
N GLN A 6 9.85 -4.17 -5.99
CA GLN A 6 11.19 -4.67 -6.33
C GLN A 6 12.20 -3.53 -6.39
N GLU A 7 11.86 -2.43 -7.06
CA GLU A 7 12.71 -1.25 -7.18
C GLU A 7 13.01 -0.63 -5.81
N VAL A 8 11.98 -0.44 -4.99
CA VAL A 8 12.13 0.09 -3.63
C VAL A 8 13.02 -0.82 -2.78
N ALA A 9 12.82 -2.13 -2.87
CA ALA A 9 13.61 -3.12 -2.12
C ALA A 9 15.08 -3.15 -2.54
N GLN A 10 15.36 -2.88 -3.81
CA GLN A 10 16.72 -2.80 -4.37
C GLN A 10 17.46 -1.55 -3.86
N GLN A 11 16.77 -0.41 -3.84
CA GLN A 11 17.33 0.86 -3.39
C GLN A 11 17.39 0.99 -1.85
N ASN A 12 16.58 0.21 -1.13
CA ASN A 12 16.47 0.26 0.33
C ASN A 12 16.65 -1.16 0.93
N PRO A 13 17.87 -1.56 1.26
CA PRO A 13 18.15 -2.91 1.77
C PRO A 13 17.40 -3.32 3.03
N THR A 14 16.92 -2.35 3.82
CA THR A 14 16.15 -2.60 5.04
C THR A 14 14.64 -2.58 4.81
N PHE A 15 14.17 -2.22 3.61
CA PHE A 15 12.74 -2.20 3.30
C PHE A 15 12.12 -3.58 3.46
N MET A 16 10.99 -3.66 4.15
CA MET A 16 10.23 -4.89 4.36
C MET A 16 8.86 -4.78 3.72
N SER A 17 8.36 -5.88 3.19
CA SER A 17 7.03 -5.92 2.57
C SER A 17 6.28 -7.18 2.96
N GLY A 18 4.95 -7.11 3.03
CA GLY A 18 4.15 -8.27 3.43
C GLY A 18 2.67 -8.17 3.09
N THR A 19 1.90 -9.08 3.65
CA THR A 19 0.45 -9.14 3.44
C THR A 19 -0.23 -10.06 4.45
N ALA A 20 -1.54 -9.86 4.62
CA ALA A 20 -2.41 -10.73 5.40
C ALA A 20 -2.91 -11.91 4.54
N ASP A 21 -1.99 -12.82 4.16
CA ASP A 21 -2.26 -14.04 3.38
C ASP A 21 -2.80 -13.83 1.96
N LEU A 22 -2.47 -12.69 1.34
CA LEU A 22 -2.90 -12.33 -0.01
C LEU A 22 -1.73 -12.13 -0.99
N ALA A 23 -0.56 -12.74 -0.74
CA ALA A 23 0.67 -12.50 -1.51
C ALA A 23 0.51 -12.76 -3.00
N SER A 24 -0.20 -13.83 -3.39
CA SER A 24 -0.44 -14.17 -4.79
C SER A 24 -1.30 -13.15 -5.54
N SER A 25 -2.25 -12.53 -4.83
CA SER A 25 -3.20 -11.57 -5.41
C SER A 25 -2.67 -10.13 -5.37
N THR A 26 -2.07 -9.71 -4.27
CA THR A 26 -1.57 -8.34 -4.07
C THR A 26 -0.19 -8.10 -4.67
N LYS A 27 0.56 -9.19 -4.93
CA LYS A 27 1.93 -9.14 -5.48
C LYS A 27 2.87 -8.26 -4.64
N THR A 28 2.84 -8.42 -3.33
CA THR A 28 3.59 -7.59 -2.38
C THR A 28 4.90 -8.20 -1.90
N ASN A 29 5.20 -9.43 -2.27
CA ASN A 29 6.47 -10.07 -1.91
C ASN A 29 7.66 -9.47 -2.66
N ILE A 30 8.77 -9.33 -1.95
CA ILE A 30 10.08 -9.00 -2.52
C ILE A 30 10.66 -10.29 -3.11
N ALA A 31 10.91 -10.29 -4.42
CA ALA A 31 11.40 -11.46 -5.13
C ALA A 31 12.81 -11.87 -4.67
N GLY A 32 13.01 -13.16 -4.47
CA GLY A 32 14.30 -13.70 -4.01
C GLY A 32 14.56 -13.56 -2.51
N GLU A 33 13.73 -12.79 -1.79
CA GLU A 33 13.87 -12.62 -0.34
C GLU A 33 13.12 -13.70 0.45
N LYS A 34 13.69 -14.07 1.58
CA LYS A 34 13.06 -15.02 2.51
C LYS A 34 11.92 -14.38 3.30
N THR A 35 11.06 -15.22 3.82
CA THR A 35 10.08 -14.82 4.84
C THR A 35 10.78 -14.64 6.18
N PHE A 36 10.50 -13.53 6.84
CA PHE A 36 10.93 -13.30 8.22
C PHE A 36 10.28 -14.32 9.15
N SER A 37 11.09 -15.08 9.85
CA SER A 37 10.65 -16.16 10.75
C SER A 37 11.69 -16.44 11.84
N VAL A 38 11.36 -17.30 12.78
CA VAL A 38 12.32 -17.77 13.81
C VAL A 38 13.55 -18.47 13.22
N GLU A 39 13.45 -18.95 12.00
CA GLU A 39 14.56 -19.60 11.27
C GLU A 39 15.31 -18.62 10.34
N ASN A 40 14.72 -17.44 10.05
CA ASN A 40 15.27 -16.47 9.11
C ASN A 40 14.97 -15.03 9.59
N TYR A 41 15.74 -14.55 10.56
CA TYR A 41 15.62 -13.16 11.05
C TYR A 41 16.11 -12.10 10.06
N ASP A 42 16.77 -12.51 8.98
CA ASP A 42 17.20 -11.68 7.85
C ASP A 42 16.15 -11.57 6.75
N GLY A 43 15.03 -12.28 6.87
CA GLY A 43 13.94 -12.24 5.88
C GLY A 43 13.26 -10.88 5.81
N ARG A 44 12.96 -10.43 4.59
CA ARG A 44 12.29 -9.14 4.33
C ARG A 44 10.82 -9.26 3.92
N ASN A 45 10.34 -10.48 3.70
CA ASN A 45 8.93 -10.76 3.43
C ASN A 45 8.20 -11.08 4.74
N LEU A 46 7.11 -10.34 5.02
CA LEU A 46 6.31 -10.50 6.25
C LEU A 46 5.01 -11.25 5.95
N ALA A 47 4.83 -12.40 6.58
CA ALA A 47 3.61 -13.20 6.50
C ALA A 47 2.75 -12.98 7.77
N PHE A 48 1.77 -12.07 7.68
CA PHE A 48 0.93 -11.72 8.83
C PHE A 48 -0.21 -12.70 9.09
N GLY A 49 -0.53 -13.59 8.14
CA GLY A 49 -1.75 -14.40 8.18
C GLY A 49 -3.01 -13.51 8.00
N ILE A 50 -4.18 -14.08 8.10
CA ILE A 50 -5.46 -13.36 7.98
C ILE A 50 -5.70 -12.55 9.26
N ARG A 51 -4.97 -11.44 9.42
CA ARG A 51 -4.94 -10.60 10.63
C ARG A 51 -4.64 -9.14 10.28
N GLU A 52 -5.52 -8.50 9.52
CA GLU A 52 -5.31 -7.14 8.98
C GLU A 52 -5.03 -6.11 10.08
N PHE A 53 -5.75 -6.17 11.20
CA PHE A 53 -5.49 -5.27 12.34
C PHE A 53 -4.07 -5.46 12.88
N ALA A 54 -3.67 -6.71 13.15
CA ALA A 54 -2.34 -7.02 13.65
C ALA A 54 -1.25 -6.68 12.63
N MET A 55 -1.52 -6.89 11.33
CA MET A 55 -0.62 -6.49 10.24
C MET A 55 -0.25 -5.00 10.35
N VAL A 56 -1.24 -4.12 10.39
CA VAL A 56 -0.98 -2.68 10.47
C VAL A 56 -0.40 -2.29 11.83
N ALA A 57 -0.84 -2.91 12.93
CA ALA A 57 -0.25 -2.67 14.25
C ALA A 57 1.23 -3.07 14.34
N MET A 58 1.61 -4.20 13.72
CA MET A 58 3.02 -4.62 13.63
C MET A 58 3.84 -3.68 12.75
N MET A 59 3.28 -3.21 11.62
CA MET A 59 3.94 -2.18 10.80
C MET A 59 4.22 -0.91 11.60
N ASN A 60 3.26 -0.46 12.41
CA ASN A 60 3.44 0.68 13.31
C ASN A 60 4.59 0.42 14.29
N GLY A 61 4.63 -0.77 14.91
CA GLY A 61 5.69 -1.16 15.83
C GLY A 61 7.08 -1.21 15.18
N ILE A 62 7.18 -1.79 13.99
CA ILE A 62 8.42 -1.84 13.21
C ILE A 62 8.92 -0.42 12.93
N THR A 63 8.06 0.45 12.41
CA THR A 63 8.43 1.84 12.07
C THR A 63 8.83 2.63 13.30
N LEU A 64 8.09 2.50 14.41
CA LEU A 64 8.41 3.20 15.67
C LEU A 64 9.75 2.78 16.27
N HIS A 65 10.04 1.47 16.24
CA HIS A 65 11.24 0.93 16.88
C HIS A 65 12.50 1.15 16.05
N THR A 66 12.39 1.02 14.74
CA THR A 66 13.57 0.93 13.86
C THR A 66 13.71 2.07 12.86
N GLY A 67 12.63 2.78 12.55
CA GLY A 67 12.58 3.73 11.42
C GLY A 67 12.59 3.07 10.04
N ILE A 68 12.56 1.73 9.96
CA ILE A 68 12.52 0.99 8.70
C ILE A 68 11.25 1.32 7.91
N LYS A 69 11.39 1.52 6.62
CA LYS A 69 10.23 1.59 5.71
C LYS A 69 9.59 0.22 5.57
N VAL A 70 8.29 0.16 5.81
CA VAL A 70 7.52 -1.06 5.70
C VAL A 70 6.28 -0.86 4.85
N SER A 71 5.98 -1.84 3.99
CA SER A 71 4.72 -1.90 3.26
C SER A 71 3.96 -3.18 3.56
N ALA A 72 2.64 -3.13 3.49
CA ALA A 72 1.83 -4.33 3.48
C ALA A 72 0.59 -4.16 2.60
N GLY A 73 0.37 -5.15 1.74
CA GLY A 73 -0.74 -5.13 0.79
C GLY A 73 -1.96 -5.90 1.28
N GLY A 74 -3.10 -5.46 0.77
CA GLY A 74 -4.39 -6.10 1.00
C GLY A 74 -5.39 -5.72 -0.07
N PHE A 75 -6.62 -6.16 0.08
CA PHE A 75 -7.74 -5.64 -0.71
C PHE A 75 -8.33 -4.42 -0.02
N LEU A 76 -8.79 -3.45 -0.80
CA LEU A 76 -9.30 -2.19 -0.27
C LEU A 76 -10.46 -2.40 0.71
N VAL A 77 -11.37 -3.34 0.43
CA VAL A 77 -12.52 -3.65 1.30
C VAL A 77 -12.06 -4.07 2.71
N PHE A 78 -10.93 -4.77 2.83
CA PHE A 78 -10.42 -5.22 4.13
C PHE A 78 -9.77 -4.12 4.96
N SER A 79 -9.71 -2.88 4.44
CA SER A 79 -9.34 -1.72 5.25
C SER A 79 -10.27 -1.50 6.45
N ASP A 80 -11.49 -2.03 6.41
CA ASP A 80 -12.41 -2.02 7.54
C ASP A 80 -11.83 -2.72 8.77
N TYR A 81 -11.11 -3.83 8.56
CA TYR A 81 -10.52 -4.61 9.65
C TYR A 81 -9.29 -3.96 10.28
N PHE A 82 -8.53 -3.13 9.57
CA PHE A 82 -7.35 -2.45 10.11
C PHE A 82 -7.53 -0.96 10.40
N LYS A 83 -8.73 -0.42 10.23
CA LYS A 83 -9.02 1.02 10.42
C LYS A 83 -8.48 1.56 11.75
N GLY A 84 -8.68 0.85 12.86
CA GLY A 84 -8.21 1.28 14.18
C GLY A 84 -6.70 1.41 14.26
N ALA A 85 -5.95 0.42 13.78
CA ALA A 85 -4.49 0.44 13.75
C ALA A 85 -3.95 1.51 12.79
N LEU A 86 -4.62 1.72 11.63
CA LEU A 86 -4.25 2.75 10.67
C LEU A 86 -4.48 4.16 11.24
N ARG A 87 -5.59 4.36 11.97
CA ARG A 87 -5.84 5.63 12.66
C ARG A 87 -4.73 5.95 13.67
N MET A 88 -4.19 4.94 14.35
CA MET A 88 -3.03 5.12 15.23
C MET A 88 -1.76 5.50 14.44
N ALA A 89 -1.53 4.89 13.26
CA ALA A 89 -0.43 5.32 12.39
C ALA A 89 -0.55 6.81 12.01
N CYS A 90 -1.76 7.27 11.68
CA CYS A 90 -2.02 8.67 11.37
C CYS A 90 -1.75 9.61 12.55
N LEU A 91 -2.16 9.21 13.77
CA LEU A 91 -1.95 9.99 15.00
C LEU A 91 -0.47 10.04 15.42
N MET A 92 0.27 8.96 15.19
CA MET A 92 1.70 8.85 15.50
C MET A 92 2.60 9.31 14.36
N GLU A 93 2.02 9.80 13.27
CA GLU A 93 2.75 10.29 12.09
C GLU A 93 3.72 9.25 11.49
N LEU A 94 3.28 7.99 11.40
CA LEU A 94 4.12 6.89 10.92
C LEU A 94 4.03 6.72 9.40
N PRO A 95 5.15 6.75 8.66
CA PRO A 95 5.16 6.67 7.21
C PRO A 95 5.10 5.22 6.69
N ILE A 96 4.09 4.47 7.11
CA ILE A 96 3.81 3.13 6.58
C ILE A 96 3.15 3.21 5.20
N ILE A 97 3.32 2.18 4.37
CA ILE A 97 2.81 2.15 3.00
C ILE A 97 1.83 0.99 2.82
N LEU A 98 0.64 1.29 2.33
CA LEU A 98 -0.45 0.33 2.15
C LEU A 98 -0.89 0.27 0.67
N PRO A 99 -0.31 -0.61 -0.16
CA PRO A 99 -0.84 -0.90 -1.48
C PRO A 99 -2.12 -1.73 -1.36
N LEU A 100 -3.27 -1.10 -1.65
CA LEU A 100 -4.60 -1.69 -1.51
C LEU A 100 -5.21 -1.90 -2.89
N SER A 101 -5.29 -3.14 -3.31
CA SER A 101 -5.85 -3.53 -4.61
C SER A 101 -7.35 -3.82 -4.54
N HIS A 102 -7.95 -4.15 -5.70
CA HIS A 102 -9.39 -4.45 -5.79
C HIS A 102 -10.25 -3.25 -5.35
N ASP A 103 -10.02 -2.11 -6.01
CA ASP A 103 -10.44 -0.76 -5.59
C ASP A 103 -11.92 -0.43 -5.84
N SER A 104 -12.67 -1.31 -6.49
CA SER A 104 -14.04 -1.00 -6.94
C SER A 104 -14.94 -2.23 -7.02
N ILE A 105 -16.18 -2.01 -7.40
CA ILE A 105 -17.14 -3.10 -7.68
C ILE A 105 -16.74 -3.98 -8.86
N ALA A 106 -15.76 -3.60 -9.66
CA ALA A 106 -15.26 -4.36 -10.81
C ALA A 106 -14.18 -5.39 -10.42
N VAL A 107 -14.40 -6.13 -9.34
CA VAL A 107 -13.47 -7.17 -8.85
C VAL A 107 -13.71 -8.56 -9.47
N GLY A 108 -14.80 -8.72 -10.24
CA GLY A 108 -15.14 -9.99 -10.90
C GLY A 108 -15.94 -10.94 -10.00
N GLU A 109 -15.59 -12.22 -10.04
CA GLU A 109 -16.29 -13.31 -9.34
C GLU A 109 -16.18 -13.30 -7.83
N ASP A 110 -15.33 -12.49 -7.23
CA ASP A 110 -15.18 -12.36 -5.78
C ASP A 110 -16.49 -11.92 -5.09
N GLY A 111 -17.32 -11.17 -5.80
CA GLY A 111 -18.67 -10.79 -5.38
C GLY A 111 -18.74 -9.67 -4.34
N PRO A 112 -19.93 -9.43 -3.76
CA PRO A 112 -20.21 -8.25 -2.92
C PRO A 112 -19.33 -8.13 -1.67
N THR A 113 -18.88 -9.24 -1.11
CA THR A 113 -18.03 -9.25 0.09
C THR A 113 -16.64 -8.65 -0.16
N HIS A 114 -16.24 -8.49 -1.42
CA HIS A 114 -14.94 -7.97 -1.85
C HIS A 114 -15.04 -6.64 -2.60
N GLN A 115 -16.24 -6.10 -2.74
CA GLN A 115 -16.54 -4.88 -3.50
C GLN A 115 -16.55 -3.65 -2.58
N PRO A 116 -15.49 -2.83 -2.54
CA PRO A 116 -15.44 -1.64 -1.71
C PRO A 116 -16.36 -0.55 -2.27
N VAL A 117 -17.02 0.17 -1.38
CA VAL A 117 -17.87 1.33 -1.70
C VAL A 117 -17.46 2.52 -0.82
N GLU A 118 -17.58 2.40 0.50
CA GLU A 118 -17.32 3.47 1.47
C GLU A 118 -15.86 3.57 1.92
N GLN A 119 -15.02 2.58 1.66
CA GLN A 119 -13.65 2.49 2.18
C GLN A 119 -12.76 3.65 1.73
N LEU A 120 -12.93 4.10 0.48
CA LEU A 120 -12.16 5.24 -0.03
C LEU A 120 -12.49 6.54 0.73
N THR A 121 -13.79 6.76 0.99
CA THR A 121 -14.25 7.89 1.79
C THR A 121 -13.74 7.80 3.23
N MET A 122 -13.78 6.60 3.81
CA MET A 122 -13.28 6.33 5.15
C MET A 122 -11.77 6.65 5.25
N LEU A 123 -10.95 6.21 4.31
CA LEU A 123 -9.52 6.51 4.27
C LEU A 123 -9.26 8.02 4.15
N ARG A 124 -9.98 8.70 3.25
CA ARG A 124 -9.86 10.15 3.03
C ARG A 124 -10.32 11.01 4.22
N SER A 125 -11.17 10.47 5.08
CA SER A 125 -11.65 11.18 6.28
C SER A 125 -10.67 11.15 7.45
N MET A 126 -9.60 10.34 7.39
CA MET A 126 -8.61 10.28 8.47
C MET A 126 -7.60 11.41 8.35
N PRO A 127 -7.42 12.25 9.40
CA PRO A 127 -6.35 13.26 9.42
C PRO A 127 -4.98 12.61 9.23
N ASN A 128 -4.07 13.29 8.55
CA ASN A 128 -2.72 12.85 8.19
C ASN A 128 -2.63 11.67 7.20
N MET A 129 -3.74 11.06 6.81
CA MET A 129 -3.72 9.98 5.82
C MET A 129 -3.48 10.53 4.42
N ARG A 130 -2.48 10.01 3.72
CA ARG A 130 -2.30 10.23 2.27
C ARG A 130 -2.99 9.11 1.50
N VAL A 131 -3.81 9.48 0.53
CA VAL A 131 -4.53 8.52 -0.31
C VAL A 131 -4.29 8.86 -1.77
N PHE A 132 -3.53 8.01 -2.46
CA PHE A 132 -3.34 8.09 -3.90
C PHE A 132 -4.18 7.03 -4.60
N ARG A 133 -4.84 7.42 -5.68
CA ARG A 133 -5.58 6.52 -6.58
C ARG A 133 -5.06 6.69 -7.99
N PRO A 134 -3.88 6.12 -8.30
CA PRO A 134 -3.23 6.29 -9.59
C PRO A 134 -4.06 5.67 -10.72
N ALA A 135 -4.19 6.40 -11.82
CA ALA A 135 -4.94 5.97 -12.99
C ALA A 135 -4.12 5.06 -13.92
N ASP A 136 -2.78 5.15 -13.87
CA ASP A 136 -1.87 4.37 -14.72
C ASP A 136 -0.51 4.07 -14.06
N ALA A 137 0.42 3.53 -14.86
CA ALA A 137 1.75 3.13 -14.38
C ALA A 137 2.63 4.34 -13.99
N VAL A 138 2.51 5.48 -14.68
CA VAL A 138 3.29 6.69 -14.38
C VAL A 138 2.85 7.29 -13.05
N GLU A 139 1.55 7.42 -12.84
CA GLU A 139 1.01 7.88 -11.56
C GLU A 139 1.30 6.90 -10.43
N MET A 140 1.27 5.58 -10.71
CA MET A 140 1.65 4.55 -9.76
C MET A 140 3.09 4.71 -9.28
N ALA A 141 4.03 4.85 -10.20
CA ALA A 141 5.45 5.05 -9.87
C ALA A 141 5.64 6.34 -9.07
N SER A 142 4.95 7.42 -9.46
CA SER A 142 4.96 8.70 -8.78
C SER A 142 4.43 8.60 -7.35
N ALA A 143 3.31 7.93 -7.16
CA ALA A 143 2.70 7.72 -5.84
C ALA A 143 3.58 6.86 -4.92
N TRP A 144 4.24 5.81 -5.45
CA TRP A 144 5.22 5.04 -4.71
C TRP A 144 6.43 5.87 -4.28
N LYS A 145 6.97 6.70 -5.18
CA LYS A 145 8.07 7.61 -4.84
C LYS A 145 7.69 8.53 -3.69
N LEU A 146 6.53 9.19 -3.77
CA LEU A 146 6.03 10.07 -2.72
C LEU A 146 5.75 9.33 -1.41
N ALA A 147 5.33 8.06 -1.47
CA ALA A 147 5.12 7.23 -0.28
C ALA A 147 6.45 6.86 0.41
N VAL A 148 7.47 6.50 -0.37
CA VAL A 148 8.81 6.17 0.16
C VAL A 148 9.50 7.39 0.75
N GLU A 149 9.37 8.56 0.11
CA GLU A 149 9.92 9.83 0.58
C GLU A 149 9.17 10.41 1.79
N SER A 150 7.96 9.93 2.07
CA SER A 150 7.19 10.39 3.23
C SER A 150 7.91 10.07 4.53
N THR A 151 7.95 11.03 5.45
CA THR A 151 8.59 10.88 6.77
C THR A 151 7.60 10.86 7.93
N ASN A 152 6.37 11.32 7.70
CA ASN A 152 5.40 11.58 8.78
C ASN A 152 3.93 11.25 8.41
N ASN A 153 3.68 10.64 7.25
CA ASN A 153 2.31 10.31 6.86
C ASN A 153 2.20 8.87 6.40
N PRO A 154 1.26 8.09 6.90
CA PRO A 154 0.89 6.83 6.28
C PRO A 154 0.29 7.08 4.90
N THR A 155 0.58 6.20 3.96
CA THR A 155 0.15 6.34 2.56
C THR A 155 -0.59 5.09 2.10
N ALA A 156 -1.83 5.25 1.63
CA ALA A 156 -2.57 4.22 0.90
C ALA A 156 -2.46 4.46 -0.61
N LEU A 157 -2.10 3.41 -1.33
CA LEU A 157 -2.07 3.35 -2.79
C LEU A 157 -3.25 2.51 -3.24
N ILE A 158 -4.28 3.13 -3.77
CA ILE A 158 -5.53 2.47 -4.17
C ILE A 158 -5.42 2.01 -5.61
N LEU A 159 -5.47 0.70 -5.82
CA LEU A 159 -5.08 0.05 -7.06
C LEU A 159 -6.23 -0.73 -7.67
N THR A 160 -6.48 -0.52 -8.95
CA THR A 160 -7.45 -1.36 -9.68
C THR A 160 -6.92 -2.79 -9.87
N ARG A 161 -7.83 -3.75 -9.98
CA ARG A 161 -7.53 -5.14 -10.37
C ARG A 161 -7.26 -5.25 -11.87
N GLN A 162 -7.88 -4.39 -12.67
CA GLN A 162 -7.80 -4.41 -14.13
C GLN A 162 -6.46 -3.85 -14.63
N ASN A 163 -6.05 -4.32 -15.80
CA ASN A 163 -4.97 -3.69 -16.54
C ASN A 163 -5.44 -2.33 -17.08
N VAL A 164 -4.61 -1.32 -16.92
CA VAL A 164 -4.86 0.04 -17.41
C VAL A 164 -3.82 0.45 -18.42
N THR A 165 -4.22 1.25 -19.39
CA THR A 165 -3.31 1.79 -20.42
C THR A 165 -2.60 3.02 -19.86
N THR A 166 -1.29 3.10 -20.07
CA THR A 166 -0.51 4.30 -19.72
C THR A 166 -0.89 5.45 -20.65
N MET A 167 -1.22 6.59 -20.06
CA MET A 167 -1.60 7.81 -20.78
C MET A 167 -0.39 8.72 -20.97
N THR A 168 -0.40 9.48 -22.07
CA THR A 168 0.71 10.41 -22.40
C THR A 168 0.72 11.67 -21.56
N ALA A 169 -0.41 12.02 -20.95
CA ALA A 169 -0.58 13.24 -20.18
C ALA A 169 -0.36 13.09 -18.67
N THR A 170 -0.14 11.87 -18.20
CA THR A 170 0.17 11.63 -16.79
C THR A 170 1.62 11.98 -16.46
N SER A 171 1.86 12.56 -15.28
CA SER A 171 3.18 13.04 -14.89
C SER A 171 3.37 13.01 -13.38
N TYR A 172 4.63 12.95 -12.95
CA TYR A 172 5.02 13.08 -11.55
C TYR A 172 4.56 14.42 -10.96
N GLU A 173 4.73 15.51 -11.69
CA GLU A 173 4.33 16.85 -11.26
C GLU A 173 2.82 16.93 -11.02
N GLY A 174 2.02 16.35 -11.93
CA GLY A 174 0.56 16.27 -11.76
C GLY A 174 0.17 15.53 -10.48
N VAL A 175 0.81 14.41 -10.18
CA VAL A 175 0.56 13.66 -8.94
C VAL A 175 0.93 14.47 -7.69
N CYS A 176 2.00 15.25 -7.73
CA CYS A 176 2.41 16.13 -6.62
C CYS A 176 1.36 17.21 -6.32
N HIS A 177 0.56 17.64 -7.29
CA HIS A 177 -0.54 18.59 -7.09
C HIS A 177 -1.82 17.93 -6.53
N GLY A 178 -1.85 16.60 -6.45
CA GLY A 178 -2.98 15.82 -5.92
C GLY A 178 -4.08 15.52 -6.92
N ALA A 179 -4.41 16.43 -7.83
CA ALA A 179 -5.34 16.21 -8.93
C ALA A 179 -5.03 17.17 -10.09
N TYR A 180 -5.20 16.68 -11.32
CA TYR A 180 -4.96 17.45 -12.53
C TYR A 180 -5.73 16.88 -13.72
N ILE A 181 -5.84 17.64 -14.79
CA ILE A 181 -6.58 17.26 -16.00
C ILE A 181 -5.63 16.51 -16.95
N VAL A 182 -5.94 15.25 -17.24
CA VAL A 182 -5.18 14.39 -18.16
C VAL A 182 -5.75 14.34 -19.58
N GLY A 183 -6.92 14.94 -19.83
CA GLY A 183 -7.56 15.02 -21.15
C GLY A 183 -8.77 15.94 -21.11
N LYS A 184 -9.12 16.47 -22.28
CA LYS A 184 -10.33 17.27 -22.52
C LYS A 184 -11.26 16.51 -23.44
#